data_a049592b489e877a6762e46d1138e6c8
#
_entry.id   a049592b489e877a6762e46d1138e6c8
#
_cell.length_a   1.000
_cell.length_b   1.000
_cell.length_c   1.000
_cell.angle_alpha   90.00
_cell.angle_beta   90.00
_cell.angle_gamma   90.00
#
_symmetry.space_group_name_H-M   'P 1'
#
loop_
_entity.id
_entity.type
_entity.pdbx_description
1 polymer ?
#
loop_
_entity_poly.entity_id
_entity_poly.type
_entity_poly.pdbx_seq_one_letter_code
_entity_poly.pdbx_strand_id
1 'polypeptide(L)'
;MPSPSGDPVVAAPQRLPAAGAAALLRISRLLTTRRITLHALLLAVCLWSVYAIDLATPGLRDRAGHIKGADFLHFYTAGDLVKNGRLQPLYNPPALAAYQQALVPQSTHTYFVASYGPQVYLPFSLLARLPYGWAALVWALLNCALYFGCCYALWRCCPRLQPYAGAVSLLALAFPGFFNLIAFGQTSGPALVLFTLAFLALRSRRNFLAGLAVGSLIYKPQLGLAAAVVFLLAAEWKIVAGALAAAAAQLSFAWGWFGSTVMKQYFHSLLRTSQALPFIEPKLYQMHCLRGFWLLLLPWRNIAGALYALTAVAVLAAAVLCWRSRASLRLRFAALLVASVLVAPHLIIYDLIILAPAFLFLGDWVLERTEAATVPGLRVFLYLGYALPLLEPLAKASHVQFSVLAFAVLFGWIRLATREGPSLGYRASPAAI
;
A
#
# COMPACT_ATOMS: atom_id res chain seq x y z
N MET A 1 35.88 36.63 -33.83
CA MET A 1 34.47 36.68 -33.39
C MET A 1 34.23 35.50 -32.49
N PRO A 2 33.97 35.69 -31.19
CA PRO A 2 33.63 34.60 -30.30
C PRO A 2 32.11 34.40 -30.30
N SER A 3 31.69 33.14 -30.38
CA SER A 3 30.29 32.70 -30.25
C SER A 3 29.80 32.82 -28.81
N PRO A 4 28.55 33.21 -28.54
CA PRO A 4 28.00 33.22 -27.20
C PRO A 4 27.53 31.80 -26.81
N SER A 5 28.18 31.24 -25.82
CA SER A 5 27.73 30.07 -25.09
C SER A 5 26.50 30.44 -24.25
N GLY A 6 25.32 30.14 -24.75
CA GLY A 6 24.06 30.25 -23.96
C GLY A 6 23.98 29.08 -22.99
N ASP A 7 24.29 29.31 -21.72
CA ASP A 7 23.93 28.39 -20.65
C ASP A 7 22.40 28.29 -20.55
N PRO A 8 21.83 27.07 -20.41
CA PRO A 8 20.41 26.94 -20.22
C PRO A 8 20.03 27.52 -18.85
N VAL A 9 19.25 28.58 -18.89
CA VAL A 9 18.61 29.18 -17.69
C VAL A 9 17.78 28.09 -17.01
N VAL A 10 18.33 27.51 -15.95
CA VAL A 10 17.59 26.64 -15.04
C VAL A 10 16.53 27.49 -14.35
N ALA A 11 15.27 27.34 -14.77
CA ALA A 11 14.15 28.02 -14.17
C ALA A 11 14.15 27.76 -12.64
N ALA A 12 14.24 28.84 -11.87
CA ALA A 12 14.18 28.78 -10.42
C ALA A 12 12.86 28.09 -9.98
N PRO A 13 12.89 27.21 -8.96
CA PRO A 13 11.67 26.54 -8.49
C PRO A 13 10.65 27.61 -8.08
N GLN A 14 9.42 27.50 -8.61
CA GLN A 14 8.30 28.37 -8.24
C GLN A 14 8.14 28.34 -6.71
N ARG A 15 8.48 29.44 -6.06
CA ARG A 15 8.28 29.60 -4.61
C ARG A 15 6.77 29.71 -4.37
N LEU A 16 6.25 28.95 -3.40
CA LEU A 16 4.87 29.12 -2.92
C LEU A 16 4.61 30.59 -2.60
N PRO A 17 3.36 31.09 -2.81
CA PRO A 17 2.96 32.40 -2.33
C PRO A 17 3.32 32.56 -0.84
N ALA A 18 3.87 33.69 -0.43
CA ALA A 18 4.39 33.90 0.92
C ALA A 18 3.37 33.56 2.03
N ALA A 19 2.09 33.81 1.80
CA ALA A 19 1.00 33.44 2.72
C ALA A 19 0.85 31.92 2.89
N GLY A 20 0.95 31.14 1.80
CA GLY A 20 0.87 29.69 1.85
C GLY A 20 2.06 29.06 2.57
N ALA A 21 3.28 29.56 2.32
CA ALA A 21 4.48 29.13 3.01
C ALA A 21 4.42 29.43 4.52
N ALA A 22 3.91 30.61 4.92
CA ALA A 22 3.72 30.98 6.32
C ALA A 22 2.67 30.08 7.01
N ALA A 23 1.57 29.73 6.34
CA ALA A 23 0.55 28.82 6.86
C ALA A 23 1.13 27.42 7.09
N LEU A 24 1.85 26.85 6.12
CA LEU A 24 2.52 25.56 6.25
C LEU A 24 3.52 25.53 7.41
N LEU A 25 4.31 26.61 7.57
CA LEU A 25 5.24 26.74 8.70
C LEU A 25 4.52 26.73 10.04
N ARG A 26 3.41 27.48 10.17
CA ARG A 26 2.60 27.50 11.40
C ARG A 26 2.04 26.12 11.73
N ILE A 27 1.42 25.45 10.77
CA ILE A 27 0.86 24.09 10.96
C ILE A 27 1.97 23.09 11.29
N SER A 28 3.11 23.15 10.59
CA SER A 28 4.25 22.27 10.86
C SER A 28 4.78 22.40 12.29
N ARG A 29 4.79 23.64 12.85
CA ARG A 29 5.18 23.89 14.27
C ARG A 29 4.19 23.29 15.27
N LEU A 30 2.93 23.12 14.90
CA LEU A 30 1.93 22.45 15.74
C LEU A 30 2.15 20.93 15.84
N LEU A 31 2.79 20.32 14.85
CA LEU A 31 3.08 18.88 14.80
C LEU A 31 4.33 18.54 15.63
N THR A 32 4.26 18.79 16.93
CA THR A 32 5.33 18.40 17.88
C THR A 32 5.28 16.91 18.17
N THR A 33 6.42 16.30 18.51
CA THR A 33 6.50 14.87 18.90
C THR A 33 5.47 14.52 19.98
N ARG A 34 5.32 15.37 21.02
CA ARG A 34 4.34 15.15 22.10
C ARG A 34 2.91 15.07 21.58
N ARG A 35 2.49 15.99 20.69
CA ARG A 35 1.13 16.02 20.13
C ARG A 35 0.89 14.83 19.21
N ILE A 36 1.85 14.49 18.36
CA ILE A 36 1.77 13.33 17.47
C ILE A 36 1.66 12.04 18.30
N THR A 37 2.46 11.89 19.34
CA THR A 37 2.42 10.70 20.23
C THR A 37 1.08 10.62 20.97
N LEU A 38 0.58 11.73 21.51
CA LEU A 38 -0.71 11.75 22.18
C LEU A 38 -1.86 11.41 21.22
N HIS A 39 -1.85 11.98 20.01
CA HIS A 39 -2.83 11.66 18.99
C HIS A 39 -2.77 10.16 18.59
N ALA A 40 -1.57 9.62 18.40
CA ALA A 40 -1.40 8.21 18.10
C ALA A 40 -1.90 7.31 19.24
N LEU A 41 -1.66 7.68 20.50
CA LEU A 41 -2.18 6.96 21.67
C LEU A 41 -3.71 6.95 21.69
N LEU A 42 -4.33 8.13 21.55
CA LEU A 42 -5.79 8.25 21.53
C LEU A 42 -6.39 7.45 20.39
N LEU A 43 -5.79 7.53 19.21
CA LEU A 43 -6.24 6.80 18.03
C LEU A 43 -6.10 5.28 18.24
N ALA A 44 -4.97 4.80 18.76
CA ALA A 44 -4.78 3.39 19.09
C ALA A 44 -5.83 2.90 20.09
N VAL A 45 -6.05 3.64 21.18
CA VAL A 45 -7.07 3.30 22.17
C VAL A 45 -8.45 3.23 21.52
N CYS A 46 -8.85 4.24 20.74
CA CYS A 46 -10.16 4.25 20.09
C CYS A 46 -10.34 3.08 19.13
N LEU A 47 -9.41 2.87 18.19
CA LEU A 47 -9.53 1.82 17.17
C LEU A 47 -9.56 0.43 17.80
N TRP A 48 -8.60 0.13 18.68
CA TRP A 48 -8.46 -1.22 19.24
C TRP A 48 -9.51 -1.53 20.29
N SER A 49 -10.04 -0.52 21.04
CA SER A 49 -11.18 -0.73 21.94
C SER A 49 -12.45 -1.09 21.17
N VAL A 50 -12.73 -0.37 20.07
CA VAL A 50 -13.88 -0.69 19.20
C VAL A 50 -13.74 -2.12 18.65
N TYR A 51 -12.56 -2.48 18.14
CA TYR A 51 -12.30 -3.83 17.62
C TYR A 51 -12.41 -4.91 18.70
N ALA A 52 -11.89 -4.66 19.91
CA ALA A 52 -12.01 -5.58 21.04
C ALA A 52 -13.48 -5.83 21.44
N ILE A 53 -14.30 -4.76 21.44
CA ILE A 53 -15.74 -4.89 21.69
C ILE A 53 -16.42 -5.72 20.59
N ASP A 54 -16.06 -5.52 19.32
CA ASP A 54 -16.59 -6.31 18.21
C ASP A 54 -16.17 -7.78 18.30
N LEU A 55 -14.91 -8.05 18.69
CA LEU A 55 -14.44 -9.42 18.92
C LEU A 55 -15.15 -10.10 20.11
N ALA A 56 -15.50 -9.34 21.15
CA ALA A 56 -16.18 -9.86 22.34
C ALA A 56 -17.65 -10.22 22.09
N THR A 57 -18.26 -9.84 20.97
CA THR A 57 -19.62 -10.29 20.64
C THR A 57 -19.68 -11.81 20.49
N PRO A 58 -20.77 -12.48 20.91
CA PRO A 58 -20.89 -13.92 20.77
C PRO A 58 -20.89 -14.37 19.31
N GLY A 59 -20.24 -15.49 19.01
CA GLY A 59 -20.23 -16.10 17.69
C GLY A 59 -19.31 -15.37 16.69
N LEU A 60 -19.60 -15.54 15.39
CA LEU A 60 -18.76 -15.06 14.29
C LEU A 60 -19.20 -13.70 13.75
N ARG A 61 -20.25 -13.07 14.29
CA ARG A 61 -20.73 -11.75 13.84
C ARG A 61 -20.33 -10.65 14.82
N ASP A 62 -20.01 -9.48 14.28
CA ASP A 62 -19.78 -8.26 15.05
C ASP A 62 -21.12 -7.59 15.47
N ARG A 63 -21.05 -6.45 16.14
CA ARG A 63 -22.23 -5.67 16.58
C ARG A 63 -23.11 -5.19 15.43
N ALA A 64 -22.52 -4.98 14.25
CA ALA A 64 -23.22 -4.52 13.05
C ALA A 64 -23.78 -5.69 12.23
N GLY A 65 -23.59 -6.95 12.68
CA GLY A 65 -24.04 -8.15 11.99
C GLY A 65 -23.13 -8.62 10.87
N HIS A 66 -21.98 -7.98 10.65
CA HIS A 66 -20.99 -8.44 9.68
C HIS A 66 -20.17 -9.60 10.24
N ILE A 67 -19.69 -10.48 9.37
CA ILE A 67 -18.80 -11.55 9.78
C ILE A 67 -17.43 -10.99 10.17
N LYS A 68 -16.90 -11.44 11.31
CA LYS A 68 -15.58 -11.05 11.79
C LYS A 68 -14.50 -11.51 10.83
N GLY A 69 -13.60 -10.60 10.40
CA GLY A 69 -12.61 -10.90 9.38
C GLY A 69 -13.27 -11.17 8.01
N ALA A 70 -14.18 -10.27 7.57
CA ALA A 70 -15.02 -10.49 6.39
C ALA A 70 -14.23 -10.92 5.15
N ASP A 71 -13.13 -10.26 4.84
CA ASP A 71 -12.34 -10.59 3.65
C ASP A 71 -11.53 -11.89 3.83
N PHE A 72 -11.16 -12.26 5.07
CA PHE A 72 -10.54 -13.54 5.36
C PHE A 72 -11.45 -14.73 4.99
N LEU A 73 -12.76 -14.56 5.11
CA LEU A 73 -13.74 -15.58 4.74
C LEU A 73 -13.58 -16.06 3.30
N HIS A 74 -13.27 -15.13 2.38
CA HIS A 74 -12.98 -15.49 0.98
C HIS A 74 -11.78 -16.41 0.87
N PHE A 75 -10.67 -16.06 1.54
CA PHE A 75 -9.44 -16.86 1.52
C PHE A 75 -9.62 -18.21 2.23
N TYR A 76 -10.34 -18.23 3.33
CA TYR A 76 -10.67 -19.44 4.06
C TYR A 76 -11.51 -20.39 3.20
N THR A 77 -12.57 -19.88 2.55
CA THR A 77 -13.44 -20.67 1.66
C THR A 77 -12.67 -21.24 0.47
N ALA A 78 -11.86 -20.40 -0.20
CA ALA A 78 -11.02 -20.83 -1.31
C ALA A 78 -9.94 -21.85 -0.85
N GLY A 79 -9.37 -21.64 0.33
CA GLY A 79 -8.43 -22.57 0.95
C GLY A 79 -9.07 -23.93 1.25
N ASP A 80 -10.31 -23.96 1.71
CA ASP A 80 -11.04 -25.22 1.94
C ASP A 80 -11.35 -25.96 0.64
N LEU A 81 -11.71 -25.24 -0.42
CA LEU A 81 -11.85 -25.83 -1.77
C LEU A 81 -10.54 -26.46 -2.24
N VAL A 82 -9.40 -25.78 -2.05
CA VAL A 82 -8.07 -26.31 -2.40
C VAL A 82 -7.73 -27.53 -1.56
N LYS A 83 -7.96 -27.48 -0.24
CA LYS A 83 -7.72 -28.60 0.69
C LYS A 83 -8.47 -29.88 0.27
N ASN A 84 -9.71 -29.71 -0.22
CA ASN A 84 -10.58 -30.83 -0.58
C ASN A 84 -10.49 -31.21 -2.06
N GLY A 85 -9.63 -30.58 -2.88
CA GLY A 85 -9.51 -30.81 -4.31
C GLY A 85 -10.75 -30.43 -5.13
N ARG A 86 -11.66 -29.61 -4.57
CA ARG A 86 -12.94 -29.22 -5.19
C ARG A 86 -12.80 -27.84 -5.84
N LEU A 87 -12.10 -27.76 -6.98
CA LEU A 87 -11.72 -26.46 -7.57
C LEU A 87 -12.77 -25.87 -8.53
N GLN A 88 -13.82 -26.63 -8.93
CA GLN A 88 -14.83 -26.15 -9.88
C GLN A 88 -15.60 -24.89 -9.40
N PRO A 89 -15.95 -24.72 -8.10
CA PRO A 89 -16.63 -23.52 -7.62
C PRO A 89 -15.73 -22.29 -7.57
N LEU A 90 -14.41 -22.42 -7.58
CA LEU A 90 -13.47 -21.35 -7.20
C LEU A 90 -13.67 -20.06 -8.02
N TYR A 91 -13.83 -20.16 -9.34
CA TYR A 91 -14.04 -19.03 -10.24
C TYR A 91 -15.46 -18.94 -10.78
N ASN A 92 -16.42 -19.58 -10.11
CA ASN A 92 -17.86 -19.49 -10.39
C ASN A 92 -18.54 -18.80 -9.20
N PRO A 93 -18.89 -17.49 -9.29
CA PRO A 93 -19.37 -16.73 -8.15
C PRO A 93 -20.61 -17.30 -7.47
N PRO A 94 -21.68 -17.78 -8.16
CA PRO A 94 -22.81 -18.42 -7.51
C PRO A 94 -22.45 -19.71 -6.77
N ALA A 95 -21.61 -20.56 -7.38
CA ALA A 95 -21.18 -21.81 -6.76
C ALA A 95 -20.26 -21.58 -5.56
N LEU A 96 -19.36 -20.57 -5.65
CA LEU A 96 -18.49 -20.16 -4.55
C LEU A 96 -19.32 -19.63 -3.37
N ALA A 97 -20.32 -18.81 -3.63
CA ALA A 97 -21.23 -18.26 -2.61
C ALA A 97 -22.03 -19.38 -1.90
N ALA A 98 -22.57 -20.33 -2.65
CA ALA A 98 -23.28 -21.49 -2.10
C ALA A 98 -22.35 -22.35 -1.22
N TYR A 99 -21.13 -22.60 -1.69
CA TYR A 99 -20.13 -23.36 -0.94
C TYR A 99 -19.71 -22.63 0.35
N GLN A 100 -19.46 -21.32 0.29
CA GLN A 100 -19.13 -20.49 1.43
C GLN A 100 -20.25 -20.55 2.50
N GLN A 101 -21.50 -20.43 2.08
CA GLN A 101 -22.65 -20.46 3.00
C GLN A 101 -22.79 -21.83 3.65
N ALA A 102 -22.55 -22.91 2.94
CA ALA A 102 -22.54 -24.26 3.51
C ALA A 102 -21.38 -24.47 4.51
N LEU A 103 -20.19 -23.91 4.21
CA LEU A 103 -19.02 -24.02 5.06
C LEU A 103 -19.10 -23.17 6.32
N VAL A 104 -19.61 -21.94 6.21
CA VAL A 104 -19.78 -20.97 7.30
C VAL A 104 -21.21 -20.41 7.23
N PRO A 105 -22.20 -21.07 7.85
CA PRO A 105 -23.63 -20.67 7.75
C PRO A 105 -23.91 -19.23 8.19
N GLN A 106 -23.10 -18.70 9.12
CA GLN A 106 -23.22 -17.31 9.59
C GLN A 106 -22.80 -16.26 8.53
N SER A 107 -22.26 -16.68 7.38
CA SER A 107 -21.81 -15.80 6.32
C SER A 107 -22.90 -15.36 5.33
N THR A 108 -24.18 -15.60 5.63
CA THR A 108 -25.32 -15.16 4.80
C THR A 108 -25.21 -13.68 4.43
N HIS A 109 -25.52 -13.37 3.16
CA HIS A 109 -25.44 -12.02 2.57
C HIS A 109 -24.02 -11.46 2.39
N THR A 110 -22.97 -12.26 2.59
CA THR A 110 -21.58 -11.87 2.30
C THR A 110 -21.11 -12.65 1.07
N TYR A 111 -20.82 -11.95 -0.02
CA TYR A 111 -20.43 -12.57 -1.30
C TYR A 111 -19.09 -12.03 -1.75
N PHE A 112 -18.24 -12.92 -2.27
CA PHE A 112 -16.94 -12.57 -2.83
C PHE A 112 -16.80 -13.12 -4.25
N VAL A 113 -16.02 -12.40 -5.06
CA VAL A 113 -15.58 -12.85 -6.38
C VAL A 113 -14.11 -13.24 -6.28
N ALA A 114 -13.75 -14.44 -6.71
CA ALA A 114 -12.37 -14.87 -6.73
C ALA A 114 -11.60 -14.11 -7.83
N SER A 115 -10.72 -13.20 -7.40
CA SER A 115 -9.90 -12.36 -8.27
C SER A 115 -8.40 -12.65 -8.17
N TYR A 116 -7.99 -13.54 -7.26
CA TYR A 116 -6.60 -13.95 -7.08
C TYR A 116 -6.26 -15.19 -7.88
N GLY A 117 -4.98 -15.34 -8.28
CA GLY A 117 -4.48 -16.58 -8.85
C GLY A 117 -4.61 -17.76 -7.88
N PRO A 118 -4.81 -18.99 -8.36
CA PRO A 118 -5.13 -20.14 -7.51
C PRO A 118 -4.01 -20.47 -6.50
N GLN A 119 -2.76 -20.15 -6.82
CA GLN A 119 -1.60 -20.34 -5.93
C GLN A 119 -1.72 -19.54 -4.63
N VAL A 120 -2.46 -18.42 -4.64
CA VAL A 120 -2.67 -17.58 -3.45
C VAL A 120 -3.43 -18.33 -2.36
N TYR A 121 -4.27 -19.28 -2.73
CA TYR A 121 -5.12 -20.01 -1.80
C TYR A 121 -4.44 -21.22 -1.14
N LEU A 122 -3.25 -21.63 -1.64
CA LEU A 122 -2.51 -22.75 -1.06
C LEU A 122 -2.18 -22.58 0.44
N PRO A 123 -1.62 -21.46 0.91
CA PRO A 123 -1.37 -21.29 2.35
C PRO A 123 -2.65 -21.37 3.18
N PHE A 124 -3.77 -20.89 2.63
CA PHE A 124 -5.07 -20.93 3.30
C PHE A 124 -5.67 -22.33 3.38
N SER A 125 -5.23 -23.29 2.55
CA SER A 125 -5.62 -24.69 2.69
C SER A 125 -5.14 -25.33 4.00
N LEU A 126 -4.03 -24.84 4.55
CA LEU A 126 -3.54 -25.22 5.88
C LEU A 126 -4.41 -24.58 6.98
N LEU A 127 -4.77 -23.32 6.85
CA LEU A 127 -5.64 -22.62 7.79
C LEU A 127 -7.06 -23.19 7.79
N ALA A 128 -7.55 -23.65 6.66
CA ALA A 128 -8.86 -24.28 6.52
C ALA A 128 -8.97 -25.69 7.19
N ARG A 129 -7.89 -26.15 7.83
CA ARG A 129 -7.94 -27.31 8.75
C ARG A 129 -8.46 -26.94 10.15
N LEU A 130 -8.45 -25.64 10.46
CA LEU A 130 -8.95 -25.11 11.73
C LEU A 130 -10.40 -24.60 11.56
N PRO A 131 -11.22 -24.58 12.61
CA PRO A 131 -12.47 -23.84 12.58
C PRO A 131 -12.22 -22.37 12.22
N TYR A 132 -13.17 -21.73 11.51
CA TYR A 132 -13.05 -20.39 10.95
C TYR A 132 -12.47 -19.35 11.93
N GLY A 133 -12.99 -19.27 13.16
CA GLY A 133 -12.52 -18.29 14.16
C GLY A 133 -11.05 -18.46 14.54
N TRP A 134 -10.59 -19.71 14.72
CA TRP A 134 -9.17 -20.00 14.99
C TRP A 134 -8.28 -19.73 13.78
N ALA A 135 -8.75 -20.09 12.59
CA ALA A 135 -8.02 -19.76 11.35
C ALA A 135 -7.85 -18.25 11.18
N ALA A 136 -8.92 -17.47 11.43
CA ALA A 136 -8.88 -16.01 11.37
C ALA A 136 -7.92 -15.42 12.43
N LEU A 137 -7.89 -15.95 13.65
CA LEU A 137 -6.97 -15.53 14.69
C LEU A 137 -5.51 -15.81 14.29
N VAL A 138 -5.20 -17.02 13.82
CA VAL A 138 -3.85 -17.38 13.36
C VAL A 138 -3.40 -16.45 12.22
N TRP A 139 -4.29 -16.16 11.27
CA TRP A 139 -4.02 -15.23 10.17
C TRP A 139 -3.76 -13.80 10.67
N ALA A 140 -4.56 -13.32 11.62
CA ALA A 140 -4.36 -12.01 12.22
C ALA A 140 -3.01 -11.92 12.96
N LEU A 141 -2.65 -12.92 13.75
CA LEU A 141 -1.36 -12.99 14.45
C LEU A 141 -0.18 -13.02 13.47
N LEU A 142 -0.30 -13.78 12.38
CA LEU A 142 0.71 -13.79 11.32
C LEU A 142 0.86 -12.40 10.68
N ASN A 143 -0.25 -11.73 10.33
CA ASN A 143 -0.19 -10.36 9.79
C ASN A 143 0.43 -9.37 10.78
N CYS A 144 0.14 -9.49 12.09
CA CYS A 144 0.80 -8.69 13.13
C CYS A 144 2.32 -8.93 13.13
N ALA A 145 2.75 -10.20 13.11
CA ALA A 145 4.17 -10.54 13.10
C ALA A 145 4.88 -10.01 11.84
N LEU A 146 4.27 -10.16 10.66
CA LEU A 146 4.80 -9.65 9.40
C LEU A 146 4.90 -8.11 9.42
N TYR A 147 3.85 -7.43 9.90
CA TYR A 147 3.82 -5.97 9.96
C TYR A 147 4.88 -5.41 10.89
N PHE A 148 4.89 -5.84 12.16
CA PHE A 148 5.85 -5.34 13.13
C PHE A 148 7.29 -5.77 12.82
N GLY A 149 7.48 -6.97 12.26
CA GLY A 149 8.77 -7.41 11.74
C GLY A 149 9.31 -6.51 10.63
N CYS A 150 8.47 -6.15 9.65
CA CYS A 150 8.83 -5.19 8.60
C CYS A 150 9.11 -3.80 9.17
N CYS A 151 8.22 -3.27 10.02
CA CYS A 151 8.42 -1.97 10.65
C CYS A 151 9.73 -1.92 11.44
N TYR A 152 10.05 -2.96 12.22
CA TYR A 152 11.30 -3.06 12.96
C TYR A 152 12.53 -3.09 12.03
N ALA A 153 12.53 -3.95 11.01
CA ALA A 153 13.64 -4.05 10.06
C ALA A 153 13.92 -2.72 9.35
N LEU A 154 12.87 -1.99 8.99
CA LEU A 154 13.00 -0.70 8.30
C LEU A 154 13.35 0.44 9.28
N TRP A 155 12.78 0.44 10.49
CA TRP A 155 13.15 1.39 11.55
C TRP A 155 14.64 1.32 11.90
N ARG A 156 15.24 0.11 11.91
CA ARG A 156 16.71 -0.05 12.05
C ARG A 156 17.50 0.65 10.93
N CYS A 157 16.87 0.95 9.80
CA CYS A 157 17.45 1.72 8.70
C CYS A 157 17.24 3.24 8.84
N CYS A 158 16.60 3.70 9.91
CA CYS A 158 16.18 5.09 10.15
C CYS A 158 16.81 5.63 11.44
N PRO A 159 18.10 6.03 11.43
CA PRO A 159 18.84 6.39 12.65
C PRO A 159 18.26 7.58 13.42
N ARG A 160 17.64 8.55 12.72
CA ARG A 160 17.02 9.72 13.36
C ARG A 160 15.71 9.41 14.08
N LEU A 161 15.05 8.30 13.71
CA LEU A 161 13.85 7.82 14.40
C LEU A 161 14.16 6.91 15.60
N GLN A 162 15.37 6.41 15.75
CA GLN A 162 15.71 5.47 16.85
C GLN A 162 15.48 6.07 18.25
N PRO A 163 15.79 7.35 18.53
CA PRO A 163 15.50 7.96 19.84
C PRO A 163 14.00 8.07 20.15
N TYR A 164 13.13 7.94 19.15
CA TYR A 164 11.68 8.10 19.25
C TYR A 164 10.92 6.75 19.18
N ALA A 165 11.55 5.64 19.59
CA ALA A 165 11.00 4.29 19.49
C ALA A 165 9.55 4.18 20.00
N GLY A 166 9.23 4.77 21.15
CA GLY A 166 7.88 4.76 21.72
C GLY A 166 6.83 5.46 20.82
N ALA A 167 7.16 6.62 20.28
CA ALA A 167 6.27 7.34 19.35
C ALA A 167 6.08 6.58 18.05
N VAL A 168 7.16 6.00 17.50
CA VAL A 168 7.11 5.18 16.28
C VAL A 168 6.26 3.93 16.50
N SER A 169 6.42 3.24 17.63
CA SER A 169 5.62 2.05 17.97
C SER A 169 4.13 2.39 18.11
N LEU A 170 3.78 3.51 18.75
CA LEU A 170 2.40 3.97 18.85
C LEU A 170 1.81 4.35 17.49
N LEU A 171 2.57 5.07 16.67
CA LEU A 171 2.14 5.38 15.30
C LEU A 171 1.97 4.11 14.45
N ALA A 172 2.85 3.13 14.59
CA ALA A 172 2.70 1.85 13.91
C ALA A 172 1.43 1.11 14.38
N LEU A 173 1.18 1.07 15.69
CA LEU A 173 -0.01 0.43 16.26
C LEU A 173 -1.32 1.12 15.85
N ALA A 174 -1.32 2.46 15.79
CA ALA A 174 -2.47 3.28 15.44
C ALA A 174 -2.63 3.47 13.91
N PHE A 175 -1.77 2.87 13.10
CA PHE A 175 -1.81 3.07 11.65
C PHE A 175 -3.11 2.53 11.04
N PRO A 176 -3.91 3.38 10.35
CA PRO A 176 -5.21 2.97 9.82
C PRO A 176 -5.14 1.77 8.87
N GLY A 177 -4.10 1.72 8.03
CA GLY A 177 -3.87 0.58 7.13
C GLY A 177 -3.62 -0.73 7.88
N PHE A 178 -2.87 -0.69 9.00
CA PHE A 178 -2.63 -1.87 9.83
C PHE A 178 -3.90 -2.32 10.57
N PHE A 179 -4.61 -1.39 11.19
CA PHE A 179 -5.88 -1.69 11.85
C PHE A 179 -6.85 -2.40 10.90
N ASN A 180 -7.06 -1.84 9.70
CA ASN A 180 -7.97 -2.42 8.72
C ASN A 180 -7.46 -3.75 8.14
N LEU A 181 -6.15 -3.92 8.00
CA LEU A 181 -5.56 -5.21 7.61
C LEU A 181 -6.01 -6.33 8.56
N ILE A 182 -5.95 -6.06 9.87
CA ILE A 182 -6.34 -7.03 10.90
C ILE A 182 -7.87 -7.20 10.94
N ALA A 183 -8.62 -6.10 10.95
CA ALA A 183 -10.07 -6.13 11.04
C ALA A 183 -10.74 -6.87 9.87
N PHE A 184 -10.25 -6.70 8.65
CA PHE A 184 -10.77 -7.39 7.47
C PHE A 184 -10.10 -8.76 7.22
N GLY A 185 -8.90 -8.99 7.76
CA GLY A 185 -8.14 -10.23 7.54
C GLY A 185 -7.57 -10.37 6.12
N GLN A 186 -7.09 -9.26 5.56
CA GLN A 186 -6.59 -9.16 4.18
C GLN A 186 -5.16 -9.68 3.98
N THR A 187 -4.74 -9.76 2.71
CA THR A 187 -3.45 -10.31 2.26
C THR A 187 -2.38 -9.25 1.99
N SER A 188 -2.56 -8.01 2.45
CA SER A 188 -1.59 -6.93 2.18
C SER A 188 -0.34 -6.99 3.05
N GLY A 189 -0.37 -7.77 4.16
CA GLY A 189 0.82 -8.04 4.97
C GLY A 189 1.97 -8.68 4.18
N PRO A 190 1.76 -9.76 3.44
CA PRO A 190 2.75 -10.30 2.51
C PRO A 190 3.26 -9.28 1.47
N ALA A 191 2.43 -8.37 0.95
CA ALA A 191 2.89 -7.31 0.05
C ALA A 191 3.87 -6.35 0.72
N LEU A 192 3.62 -5.97 1.98
CA LEU A 192 4.57 -5.18 2.77
C LEU A 192 5.90 -5.90 2.94
N VAL A 193 5.89 -7.22 3.21
CA VAL A 193 7.12 -8.03 3.29
C VAL A 193 7.88 -7.95 1.97
N LEU A 194 7.22 -8.13 0.83
CA LEU A 194 7.86 -8.07 -0.48
C LEU A 194 8.48 -6.70 -0.77
N PHE A 195 7.79 -5.60 -0.47
CA PHE A 195 8.38 -4.26 -0.58
C PHE A 195 9.55 -4.06 0.39
N THR A 196 9.45 -4.59 1.62
CA THR A 196 10.55 -4.52 2.60
C THR A 196 11.78 -5.29 2.09
N LEU A 197 11.60 -6.51 1.60
CA LEU A 197 12.68 -7.31 1.00
C LEU A 197 13.28 -6.64 -0.24
N ALA A 198 12.43 -6.04 -1.10
CA ALA A 198 12.90 -5.27 -2.25
C ALA A 198 13.82 -4.10 -1.81
N PHE A 199 13.41 -3.33 -0.80
CA PHE A 199 14.23 -2.25 -0.26
C PHE A 199 15.55 -2.75 0.32
N LEU A 200 15.53 -3.80 1.15
CA LEU A 200 16.74 -4.37 1.76
C LEU A 200 17.71 -4.94 0.71
N ALA A 201 17.17 -5.59 -0.33
CA ALA A 201 17.95 -6.09 -1.45
C ALA A 201 18.60 -4.94 -2.25
N LEU A 202 17.85 -3.87 -2.55
CA LEU A 202 18.36 -2.67 -3.20
C LEU A 202 19.45 -1.98 -2.39
N ARG A 203 19.26 -1.87 -1.07
CA ARG A 203 20.25 -1.33 -0.14
C ARG A 203 21.55 -2.14 -0.16
N SER A 204 21.44 -3.46 -0.31
CA SER A 204 22.57 -4.39 -0.41
C SER A 204 23.08 -4.56 -1.84
N ARG A 205 22.65 -3.71 -2.80
CA ARG A 205 23.00 -3.76 -4.24
C ARG A 205 22.66 -5.10 -4.93
N ARG A 206 21.72 -5.86 -4.37
CA ARG A 206 21.25 -7.13 -4.92
C ARG A 206 20.01 -6.91 -5.80
N ASN A 207 20.18 -6.19 -6.91
CA ASN A 207 19.07 -5.71 -7.75
C ASN A 207 18.20 -6.84 -8.30
N PHE A 208 18.77 -8.00 -8.67
CA PHE A 208 17.98 -9.15 -9.13
C PHE A 208 17.06 -9.68 -8.03
N LEU A 209 17.55 -9.78 -6.79
CA LEU A 209 16.72 -10.20 -5.64
C LEU A 209 15.62 -9.17 -5.32
N ALA A 210 15.91 -7.88 -5.47
CA ALA A 210 14.86 -6.85 -5.37
C ALA A 210 13.77 -7.07 -6.43
N GLY A 211 14.18 -7.44 -7.65
CA GLY A 211 13.28 -7.81 -8.73
C GLY A 211 12.43 -9.04 -8.38
N LEU A 212 13.03 -10.11 -7.84
CA LEU A 212 12.27 -11.28 -7.38
C LEU A 212 11.18 -10.89 -6.38
N ALA A 213 11.49 -10.01 -5.42
CA ALA A 213 10.51 -9.54 -4.44
C ALA A 213 9.38 -8.75 -5.11
N VAL A 214 9.69 -7.81 -6.01
CA VAL A 214 8.68 -7.01 -6.74
C VAL A 214 7.82 -7.89 -7.66
N GLY A 215 8.42 -8.83 -8.40
CA GLY A 215 7.70 -9.76 -9.27
C GLY A 215 6.78 -10.70 -8.51
N SER A 216 7.13 -11.02 -7.25
CA SER A 216 6.27 -11.80 -6.37
C SER A 216 4.96 -11.10 -6.03
N LEU A 217 4.84 -9.79 -6.26
CA LEU A 217 3.57 -9.04 -6.15
C LEU A 217 2.55 -9.43 -7.23
N ILE A 218 2.88 -10.32 -8.19
CA ILE A 218 1.92 -10.82 -9.19
C ILE A 218 0.65 -11.41 -8.57
N TYR A 219 0.69 -11.84 -7.31
CA TYR A 219 -0.50 -12.28 -6.59
C TYR A 219 -1.48 -11.13 -6.28
N LYS A 220 -1.00 -9.88 -6.21
CA LYS A 220 -1.76 -8.65 -5.99
C LYS A 220 -1.20 -7.55 -6.91
N PRO A 221 -1.34 -7.71 -8.24
CA PRO A 221 -0.56 -6.98 -9.24
C PRO A 221 -0.79 -5.46 -9.20
N GLN A 222 -1.96 -5.02 -8.75
CA GLN A 222 -2.27 -3.60 -8.62
C GLN A 222 -1.30 -2.84 -7.69
N LEU A 223 -0.69 -3.50 -6.71
CA LEU A 223 0.29 -2.88 -5.82
C LEU A 223 1.68 -2.78 -6.46
N GLY A 224 2.03 -3.75 -7.34
CA GLY A 224 3.32 -3.80 -8.03
C GLY A 224 3.38 -2.98 -9.32
N LEU A 225 2.24 -2.50 -9.84
CA LEU A 225 2.14 -1.88 -11.16
C LEU A 225 3.09 -0.67 -11.33
N ALA A 226 3.07 0.26 -10.40
CA ALA A 226 3.93 1.45 -10.49
C ALA A 226 5.41 1.08 -10.40
N ALA A 227 5.77 0.12 -9.53
CA ALA A 227 7.15 -0.36 -9.42
C ALA A 227 7.63 -1.01 -10.73
N ALA A 228 6.79 -1.86 -11.35
CA ALA A 228 7.10 -2.49 -12.64
C ALA A 228 7.35 -1.45 -13.73
N VAL A 229 6.46 -0.46 -13.86
CA VAL A 229 6.59 0.61 -14.86
C VAL A 229 7.81 1.50 -14.59
N VAL A 230 8.02 1.91 -13.33
CA VAL A 230 9.16 2.76 -12.97
C VAL A 230 10.48 2.06 -13.22
N PHE A 231 10.64 0.78 -12.84
CA PHE A 231 11.88 0.05 -13.07
C PHE A 231 12.15 -0.22 -14.56
N LEU A 232 11.09 -0.51 -15.32
CA LEU A 232 11.21 -0.68 -16.78
C LEU A 232 11.66 0.62 -17.45
N LEU A 233 10.98 1.74 -17.17
CA LEU A 233 11.30 3.04 -17.78
C LEU A 233 12.62 3.63 -17.24
N ALA A 234 13.02 3.26 -16.02
CA ALA A 234 14.33 3.62 -15.47
C ALA A 234 15.50 2.76 -16.02
N ALA A 235 15.20 1.74 -16.83
CA ALA A 235 16.16 0.78 -17.38
C ALA A 235 16.90 -0.05 -16.32
N GLU A 236 16.22 -0.38 -15.22
CA GLU A 236 16.75 -1.23 -14.15
C GLU A 236 16.64 -2.72 -14.52
N TRP A 237 17.34 -3.12 -15.57
CA TRP A 237 17.18 -4.44 -16.22
C TRP A 237 17.36 -5.64 -15.28
N LYS A 238 18.26 -5.54 -14.28
CA LYS A 238 18.44 -6.62 -13.29
C LYS A 238 17.20 -6.79 -12.42
N ILE A 239 16.51 -5.69 -12.07
CA ILE A 239 15.27 -5.72 -11.30
C ILE A 239 14.16 -6.28 -12.19
N VAL A 240 14.04 -5.80 -13.43
CA VAL A 240 13.04 -6.27 -14.40
C VAL A 240 13.20 -7.77 -14.66
N ALA A 241 14.42 -8.26 -14.87
CA ALA A 241 14.67 -9.69 -15.06
C ALA A 241 14.26 -10.53 -13.84
N GLY A 242 14.60 -10.08 -12.62
CA GLY A 242 14.15 -10.73 -11.40
C GLY A 242 12.63 -10.73 -11.24
N ALA A 243 11.97 -9.62 -11.58
CA ALA A 243 10.50 -9.51 -11.50
C ALA A 243 9.81 -10.46 -12.49
N LEU A 244 10.28 -10.53 -13.72
CA LEU A 244 9.78 -11.47 -14.72
C LEU A 244 10.00 -12.93 -14.29
N ALA A 245 11.19 -13.25 -13.76
CA ALA A 245 11.50 -14.58 -13.27
C ALA A 245 10.56 -15.03 -12.13
N ALA A 246 10.31 -14.16 -11.15
CA ALA A 246 9.39 -14.47 -10.04
C ALA A 246 7.94 -14.60 -10.50
N ALA A 247 7.47 -13.72 -11.38
CA ALA A 247 6.12 -13.80 -11.93
C ALA A 247 5.92 -15.08 -12.76
N ALA A 248 6.89 -15.40 -13.66
CA ALA A 248 6.86 -16.61 -14.46
C ALA A 248 6.89 -17.86 -13.57
N ALA A 249 7.75 -17.91 -12.55
CA ALA A 249 7.82 -19.04 -11.64
C ALA A 249 6.50 -19.28 -10.89
N GLN A 250 5.86 -18.22 -10.38
CA GLN A 250 4.55 -18.36 -9.71
C GLN A 250 3.45 -18.83 -10.64
N LEU A 251 3.36 -18.28 -11.86
CA LEU A 251 2.34 -18.68 -12.82
C LEU A 251 2.58 -20.09 -13.34
N SER A 252 3.83 -20.48 -13.62
CA SER A 252 4.19 -21.84 -14.02
C SER A 252 3.90 -22.84 -12.90
N PHE A 253 4.23 -22.52 -11.67
CA PHE A 253 3.88 -23.33 -10.51
C PHE A 253 2.36 -23.50 -10.38
N ALA A 254 1.60 -22.39 -10.49
CA ALA A 254 0.14 -22.44 -10.44
C ALA A 254 -0.43 -23.33 -11.56
N TRP A 255 0.12 -23.21 -12.77
CA TRP A 255 -0.31 -24.03 -13.90
C TRP A 255 -0.01 -25.52 -13.71
N GLY A 256 1.19 -25.85 -13.25
CA GLY A 256 1.59 -27.23 -12.97
C GLY A 256 0.79 -27.87 -11.83
N TRP A 257 0.47 -27.08 -10.78
CA TRP A 257 -0.23 -27.60 -9.60
C TRP A 257 -1.75 -27.71 -9.80
N PHE A 258 -2.39 -26.69 -10.38
CA PHE A 258 -3.84 -26.60 -10.50
C PHE A 258 -4.37 -27.07 -11.85
N GLY A 259 -3.52 -27.23 -12.85
CA GLY A 259 -3.86 -27.67 -14.18
C GLY A 259 -4.51 -26.59 -15.06
N SER A 260 -4.59 -26.90 -16.36
CA SER A 260 -5.04 -25.95 -17.39
C SER A 260 -6.48 -25.49 -17.22
N THR A 261 -7.37 -26.35 -16.70
CA THR A 261 -8.79 -26.01 -16.52
C THR A 261 -8.96 -24.85 -15.53
N VAL A 262 -8.34 -24.95 -14.35
CA VAL A 262 -8.41 -23.92 -13.31
C VAL A 262 -7.74 -22.62 -13.76
N MET A 263 -6.59 -22.74 -14.43
CA MET A 263 -5.88 -21.56 -14.95
C MET A 263 -6.67 -20.82 -16.04
N LYS A 264 -7.33 -21.54 -16.95
CA LYS A 264 -8.23 -20.95 -17.94
C LYS A 264 -9.39 -20.22 -17.27
N GLN A 265 -10.02 -20.81 -16.23
CA GLN A 265 -11.09 -20.17 -15.46
C GLN A 265 -10.58 -18.90 -14.76
N TYR A 266 -9.39 -18.93 -14.19
CA TYR A 266 -8.75 -17.74 -13.60
C TYR A 266 -8.56 -16.62 -14.63
N PHE A 267 -7.98 -16.90 -15.80
CA PHE A 267 -7.79 -15.90 -16.84
C PHE A 267 -9.13 -15.37 -17.37
N HIS A 268 -10.14 -16.22 -17.53
CA HIS A 268 -11.50 -15.79 -17.88
C HIS A 268 -12.10 -14.86 -16.80
N SER A 269 -11.87 -15.16 -15.51
CA SER A 269 -12.30 -14.31 -14.40
C SER A 269 -11.63 -12.93 -14.46
N LEU A 270 -10.33 -12.87 -14.77
CA LEU A 270 -9.62 -11.59 -14.94
C LEU A 270 -10.18 -10.75 -16.09
N LEU A 271 -10.46 -11.38 -17.24
CA LEU A 271 -11.06 -10.68 -18.39
C LEU A 271 -12.45 -10.13 -18.09
N ARG A 272 -13.20 -10.78 -17.20
CA ARG A 272 -14.53 -10.33 -16.77
C ARG A 272 -14.50 -9.41 -15.55
N THR A 273 -13.33 -9.05 -15.04
CA THR A 273 -13.20 -8.20 -13.84
C THR A 273 -13.93 -6.87 -14.02
N SER A 274 -13.94 -6.29 -15.22
CA SER A 274 -14.67 -5.04 -15.51
C SER A 274 -16.18 -5.18 -15.28
N GLN A 275 -16.76 -6.36 -15.54
CA GLN A 275 -18.18 -6.66 -15.28
C GLN A 275 -18.44 -6.89 -13.78
N ALA A 276 -17.45 -7.38 -13.05
CA ALA A 276 -17.52 -7.62 -11.61
C ALA A 276 -17.25 -6.37 -10.75
N LEU A 277 -16.73 -5.28 -11.34
CA LEU A 277 -16.38 -4.05 -10.62
C LEU A 277 -17.50 -3.51 -9.71
N PRO A 278 -18.80 -3.49 -10.12
CA PRO A 278 -19.87 -3.03 -9.21
C PRO A 278 -20.01 -3.84 -7.94
N PHE A 279 -19.60 -5.12 -7.97
CA PHE A 279 -19.61 -6.01 -6.81
C PHE A 279 -18.32 -5.94 -5.99
N ILE A 280 -17.17 -5.70 -6.66
CA ILE A 280 -15.86 -5.59 -6.02
C ILE A 280 -15.66 -4.22 -5.38
N GLU A 281 -16.25 -3.16 -5.99
CA GLU A 281 -16.08 -1.76 -5.59
C GLU A 281 -17.43 -1.09 -5.27
N PRO A 282 -18.25 -1.65 -4.36
CA PRO A 282 -19.58 -1.08 -4.07
C PRO A 282 -19.48 0.27 -3.35
N LYS A 283 -18.31 0.61 -2.80
CA LYS A 283 -18.07 1.78 -1.95
C LYS A 283 -16.83 2.55 -2.41
N LEU A 284 -16.98 3.36 -3.48
CA LEU A 284 -15.86 4.14 -4.05
C LEU A 284 -15.17 5.06 -3.02
N TYR A 285 -15.89 5.52 -1.99
CA TYR A 285 -15.33 6.36 -0.91
C TYR A 285 -14.32 5.63 -0.02
N GLN A 286 -14.22 4.29 -0.12
CA GLN A 286 -13.21 3.48 0.56
C GLN A 286 -11.93 3.28 -0.26
N MET A 287 -11.90 3.77 -1.50
CA MET A 287 -10.74 3.64 -2.38
C MET A 287 -9.80 4.84 -2.21
N HIS A 288 -8.53 4.55 -1.89
CA HIS A 288 -7.49 5.56 -1.61
C HIS A 288 -6.50 5.73 -2.77
N CYS A 289 -7.00 5.66 -4.03
CA CYS A 289 -6.21 5.81 -5.25
C CYS A 289 -6.84 6.84 -6.21
N LEU A 290 -6.07 7.32 -7.20
CA LEU A 290 -6.53 8.32 -8.18
C LEU A 290 -7.77 7.85 -8.95
N ARG A 291 -7.88 6.56 -9.28
CA ARG A 291 -9.07 6.04 -9.96
C ARG A 291 -10.31 6.20 -9.08
N GLY A 292 -10.24 5.77 -7.81
CA GLY A 292 -11.33 5.94 -6.85
C GLY A 292 -11.69 7.40 -6.63
N PHE A 293 -10.70 8.29 -6.54
CA PHE A 293 -10.89 9.73 -6.39
C PHE A 293 -11.70 10.34 -7.54
N TRP A 294 -11.31 10.09 -8.81
CA TRP A 294 -11.99 10.64 -9.96
C TRP A 294 -13.39 10.06 -10.16
N LEU A 295 -13.58 8.75 -9.90
CA LEU A 295 -14.89 8.10 -9.99
C LEU A 295 -15.85 8.54 -8.87
N LEU A 296 -15.35 8.94 -7.71
CA LEU A 296 -16.14 9.46 -6.61
C LEU A 296 -16.53 10.92 -6.85
N LEU A 297 -15.60 11.71 -7.39
CA LEU A 297 -15.76 13.16 -7.62
C LEU A 297 -16.68 13.47 -8.79
N LEU A 298 -16.63 12.66 -9.86
CA LEU A 298 -17.28 12.96 -11.13
C LEU A 298 -18.33 11.88 -11.50
N PRO A 299 -19.53 12.29 -11.90
CA PRO A 299 -20.56 11.33 -12.33
C PRO A 299 -20.29 10.72 -13.71
N TRP A 300 -19.46 11.35 -14.52
CA TRP A 300 -19.13 10.91 -15.89
C TRP A 300 -17.96 9.92 -15.90
N ARG A 301 -18.25 8.63 -15.94
CA ARG A 301 -17.24 7.56 -15.86
C ARG A 301 -16.12 7.67 -16.89
N ASN A 302 -16.44 8.07 -18.14
CA ASN A 302 -15.45 8.21 -19.20
C ASN A 302 -14.47 9.36 -18.92
N ILE A 303 -14.98 10.51 -18.43
CA ILE A 303 -14.16 11.65 -18.05
C ILE A 303 -13.30 11.28 -16.81
N ALA A 304 -13.90 10.67 -15.82
CA ALA A 304 -13.17 10.18 -14.64
C ALA A 304 -12.05 9.20 -15.02
N GLY A 305 -12.31 8.27 -15.95
CA GLY A 305 -11.32 7.35 -16.49
C GLY A 305 -10.19 8.05 -17.25
N ALA A 306 -10.50 9.05 -18.09
CA ALA A 306 -9.50 9.82 -18.80
C ALA A 306 -8.61 10.65 -17.85
N LEU A 307 -9.21 11.29 -16.84
CA LEU A 307 -8.48 12.04 -15.82
C LEU A 307 -7.63 11.13 -14.94
N TYR A 308 -8.12 9.94 -14.59
CA TYR A 308 -7.30 8.94 -13.94
C TYR A 308 -6.07 8.56 -14.78
N ALA A 309 -6.27 8.23 -16.07
CA ALA A 309 -5.17 7.86 -16.95
C ALA A 309 -4.13 8.99 -17.07
N LEU A 310 -4.57 10.24 -17.27
CA LEU A 310 -3.71 11.41 -17.38
C LEU A 310 -2.91 11.63 -16.08
N THR A 311 -3.58 11.63 -14.93
CA THR A 311 -2.93 11.86 -13.64
C THR A 311 -2.02 10.71 -13.23
N ALA A 312 -2.38 9.45 -13.54
CA ALA A 312 -1.54 8.29 -13.31
C ALA A 312 -0.25 8.34 -14.16
N VAL A 313 -0.35 8.71 -15.44
CA VAL A 313 0.83 8.91 -16.31
C VAL A 313 1.73 10.01 -15.75
N ALA A 314 1.17 11.12 -15.31
CA ALA A 314 1.94 12.22 -14.72
C ALA A 314 2.69 11.78 -13.43
N VAL A 315 2.02 11.02 -12.55
CA VAL A 315 2.63 10.46 -11.33
C VAL A 315 3.74 9.47 -11.69
N LEU A 316 3.50 8.57 -12.65
CA LEU A 316 4.52 7.61 -13.11
C LEU A 316 5.74 8.30 -13.71
N ALA A 317 5.55 9.29 -14.57
CA ALA A 317 6.65 10.07 -15.14
C ALA A 317 7.46 10.76 -14.04
N ALA A 318 6.79 11.39 -13.06
CA ALA A 318 7.45 12.01 -11.94
C ALA A 318 8.16 10.98 -11.04
N ALA A 319 7.60 9.78 -10.85
CA ALA A 319 8.22 8.69 -10.10
C ALA A 319 9.50 8.17 -10.79
N VAL A 320 9.52 8.05 -12.13
CA VAL A 320 10.73 7.72 -12.90
C VAL A 320 11.80 8.78 -12.70
N LEU A 321 11.41 10.07 -12.74
CA LEU A 321 12.34 11.16 -12.49
C LEU A 321 12.89 11.14 -11.04
N CYS A 322 12.05 10.79 -10.04
CA CYS A 322 12.51 10.59 -8.67
C CYS A 322 13.49 9.41 -8.59
N TRP A 323 13.17 8.30 -9.26
CA TRP A 323 14.02 7.11 -9.24
C TRP A 323 15.40 7.36 -9.87
N ARG A 324 15.44 8.06 -10.97
CA ARG A 324 16.69 8.45 -11.67
C ARG A 324 17.48 9.57 -10.98
N SER A 325 16.93 10.20 -9.94
CA SER A 325 17.61 11.27 -9.20
C SER A 325 18.79 10.74 -8.38
N ARG A 326 19.67 11.66 -7.94
CA ARG A 326 20.79 11.37 -7.03
C ARG A 326 20.38 11.35 -5.56
N ALA A 327 19.08 11.44 -5.25
CA ALA A 327 18.58 11.39 -3.89
C ALA A 327 18.83 10.04 -3.21
N SER A 328 18.77 10.01 -1.88
CA SER A 328 18.98 8.78 -1.12
C SER A 328 17.99 7.69 -1.54
N LEU A 329 18.39 6.42 -1.44
CA LEU A 329 17.51 5.29 -1.76
C LEU A 329 16.22 5.34 -0.96
N ARG A 330 16.25 5.74 0.32
CA ARG A 330 15.07 5.89 1.19
C ARG A 330 14.05 6.86 0.59
N LEU A 331 14.49 8.02 0.12
CA LEU A 331 13.60 9.03 -0.46
C LEU A 331 13.02 8.57 -1.81
N ARG A 332 13.86 7.96 -2.66
CA ARG A 332 13.42 7.40 -3.95
C ARG A 332 12.42 6.26 -3.78
N PHE A 333 12.65 5.40 -2.78
CA PHE A 333 11.76 4.29 -2.48
C PHE A 333 10.43 4.78 -1.87
N ALA A 334 10.46 5.80 -1.01
CA ALA A 334 9.24 6.45 -0.51
C ALA A 334 8.40 7.05 -1.65
N ALA A 335 9.03 7.72 -2.63
CA ALA A 335 8.35 8.20 -3.83
C ALA A 335 7.68 7.07 -4.60
N LEU A 336 8.38 5.94 -4.78
CA LEU A 336 7.86 4.76 -5.47
C LEU A 336 6.60 4.20 -4.77
N LEU A 337 6.62 4.08 -3.45
CA LEU A 337 5.48 3.55 -2.68
C LEU A 337 4.27 4.48 -2.72
N VAL A 338 4.46 5.80 -2.59
CA VAL A 338 3.36 6.76 -2.72
C VAL A 338 2.79 6.75 -4.15
N ALA A 339 3.65 6.64 -5.17
CA ALA A 339 3.20 6.47 -6.55
C ALA A 339 2.43 5.15 -6.73
N SER A 340 2.87 4.04 -6.10
CA SER A 340 2.14 2.75 -6.14
C SER A 340 0.73 2.86 -5.60
N VAL A 341 0.53 3.61 -4.51
CA VAL A 341 -0.81 3.88 -3.96
C VAL A 341 -1.64 4.75 -4.90
N LEU A 342 -1.08 5.86 -5.39
CA LEU A 342 -1.81 6.80 -6.26
C LEU A 342 -2.25 6.16 -7.57
N VAL A 343 -1.39 5.37 -8.21
CA VAL A 343 -1.60 4.82 -9.55
C VAL A 343 -2.38 3.51 -9.53
N ALA A 344 -2.46 2.83 -8.38
CA ALA A 344 -3.20 1.57 -8.28
C ALA A 344 -4.62 1.69 -8.86
N PRO A 345 -5.06 0.77 -9.74
CA PRO A 345 -6.42 0.80 -10.28
C PRO A 345 -7.48 0.44 -9.22
N HIS A 346 -7.09 -0.28 -8.18
CA HIS A 346 -7.92 -0.67 -7.05
C HIS A 346 -7.05 -0.71 -5.80
N LEU A 347 -7.42 0.08 -4.77
CA LEU A 347 -6.70 0.11 -3.52
C LEU A 347 -7.63 0.59 -2.39
N ILE A 348 -7.78 -0.23 -1.38
CA ILE A 348 -8.60 0.03 -0.20
C ILE A 348 -7.69 0.30 1.02
N ILE A 349 -8.24 0.81 2.10
CA ILE A 349 -7.51 1.30 3.27
C ILE A 349 -6.47 0.31 3.85
N TYR A 350 -6.75 -0.99 3.85
CA TYR A 350 -5.80 -2.01 4.32
C TYR A 350 -4.57 -2.17 3.41
N ASP A 351 -4.67 -1.78 2.13
CA ASP A 351 -3.53 -1.79 1.21
C ASP A 351 -2.55 -0.65 1.49
N LEU A 352 -2.99 0.40 2.20
CA LEU A 352 -2.12 1.50 2.62
C LEU A 352 -0.97 1.05 3.53
N ILE A 353 -1.02 -0.19 4.04
CA ILE A 353 0.07 -0.76 4.85
C ILE A 353 1.42 -0.71 4.11
N ILE A 354 1.42 -0.76 2.78
CA ILE A 354 2.64 -0.62 1.96
C ILE A 354 3.29 0.76 2.09
N LEU A 355 2.59 1.76 2.65
CA LEU A 355 3.17 3.08 2.95
C LEU A 355 3.97 3.12 4.26
N ALA A 356 3.91 2.07 5.11
CA ALA A 356 4.68 2.06 6.35
C ALA A 356 6.19 2.34 6.14
N PRO A 357 6.88 1.76 5.12
CA PRO A 357 8.25 2.14 4.79
C PRO A 357 8.39 3.61 4.41
N ALA A 358 7.45 4.15 3.62
CA ALA A 358 7.49 5.55 3.21
C ALA A 358 7.36 6.50 4.40
N PHE A 359 6.44 6.22 5.34
CA PHE A 359 6.29 7.00 6.57
C PHE A 359 7.56 6.99 7.43
N LEU A 360 8.21 5.83 7.59
CA LEU A 360 9.47 5.72 8.32
C LEU A 360 10.60 6.50 7.63
N PHE A 361 10.77 6.33 6.31
CA PHE A 361 11.84 6.98 5.57
C PHE A 361 11.68 8.50 5.50
N LEU A 362 10.46 8.98 5.29
CA LEU A 362 10.15 10.41 5.24
C LEU A 362 10.24 11.04 6.64
N GLY A 363 9.79 10.34 7.68
CA GLY A 363 9.96 10.78 9.06
C GLY A 363 11.43 10.93 9.45
N ASP A 364 12.26 9.96 9.11
CA ASP A 364 13.71 10.00 9.32
C ASP A 364 14.35 11.17 8.54
N TRP A 365 13.97 11.35 7.28
CA TRP A 365 14.47 12.43 6.42
C TRP A 365 14.09 13.82 6.95
N VAL A 366 12.85 14.01 7.44
CA VAL A 366 12.38 15.26 8.03
C VAL A 366 13.16 15.62 9.29
N LEU A 367 13.55 14.62 10.08
CA LEU A 367 14.38 14.83 11.28
C LEU A 367 15.87 15.05 10.94
N GLU A 368 16.34 14.52 9.83
CA GLU A 368 17.72 14.69 9.34
C GLU A 368 17.95 16.10 8.77
N ARG A 369 16.91 16.70 8.13
CA ARG A 369 17.02 17.93 7.34
C ARG A 369 16.09 19.04 7.82
N THR A 370 16.23 19.40 9.09
CA THR A 370 15.33 20.37 9.76
C THR A 370 15.27 21.74 9.08
N GLU A 371 16.31 22.18 8.39
CA GLU A 371 16.41 23.48 7.72
C GLU A 371 16.01 23.48 6.25
N ALA A 372 15.77 22.31 5.65
CA ALA A 372 15.38 22.23 4.23
C ALA A 372 14.01 22.88 3.99
N ALA A 373 13.88 23.63 2.91
CA ALA A 373 12.66 24.37 2.56
C ALA A 373 11.45 23.44 2.35
N THR A 374 11.67 22.18 2.00
CA THR A 374 10.62 21.16 1.78
C THR A 374 10.10 20.54 3.08
N VAL A 375 10.80 20.66 4.21
CA VAL A 375 10.46 19.99 5.49
C VAL A 375 9.07 20.36 6.02
N PRO A 376 8.65 21.64 6.05
CA PRO A 376 7.32 21.99 6.56
C PRO A 376 6.19 21.31 5.78
N GLY A 377 6.30 21.30 4.43
CA GLY A 377 5.33 20.63 3.56
C GLY A 377 5.33 19.12 3.76
N LEU A 378 6.50 18.48 3.77
CA LEU A 378 6.62 17.04 4.01
C LEU A 378 6.04 16.66 5.38
N ARG A 379 6.34 17.40 6.44
CA ARG A 379 5.82 17.12 7.79
C ARG A 379 4.29 17.19 7.85
N VAL A 380 3.70 18.22 7.25
CA VAL A 380 2.24 18.39 7.24
C VAL A 380 1.56 17.30 6.43
N PHE A 381 2.00 17.07 5.19
CA PHE A 381 1.33 16.11 4.31
C PHE A 381 1.65 14.65 4.64
N LEU A 382 2.77 14.37 5.30
CA LEU A 382 3.04 13.06 5.89
C LEU A 382 2.00 12.75 6.99
N TYR A 383 1.74 13.72 7.88
CA TYR A 383 0.75 13.57 8.93
C TYR A 383 -0.69 13.48 8.37
N LEU A 384 -1.04 14.31 7.38
CA LEU A 384 -2.34 14.24 6.73
C LEU A 384 -2.53 12.91 5.97
N GLY A 385 -1.52 12.44 5.25
CA GLY A 385 -1.56 11.12 4.61
C GLY A 385 -1.74 9.97 5.60
N TYR A 386 -1.22 10.11 6.81
CA TYR A 386 -1.42 9.15 7.88
C TYR A 386 -2.86 9.18 8.45
N ALA A 387 -3.42 10.36 8.69
CA ALA A 387 -4.68 10.52 9.43
C ALA A 387 -5.94 10.51 8.55
N LEU A 388 -5.89 11.13 7.36
CA LEU A 388 -7.06 11.32 6.49
C LEU A 388 -7.70 10.02 5.95
N PRO A 389 -7.02 8.88 5.83
CA PRO A 389 -7.69 7.63 5.45
C PRO A 389 -8.83 7.22 6.39
N LEU A 390 -8.84 7.68 7.64
CA LEU A 390 -9.93 7.44 8.59
C LEU A 390 -11.19 8.27 8.31
N LEU A 391 -11.11 9.28 7.45
CA LEU A 391 -12.23 10.17 7.15
C LEU A 391 -13.11 9.67 5.99
N GLU A 392 -13.27 8.35 5.85
CA GLU A 392 -14.19 7.75 4.87
C GLU A 392 -15.64 8.26 4.98
N PRO A 393 -16.21 8.48 6.19
CA PRO A 393 -17.55 9.06 6.30
C PRO A 393 -17.64 10.47 5.68
N LEU A 394 -16.59 11.28 5.83
CA LEU A 394 -16.52 12.61 5.20
C LEU A 394 -16.36 12.49 3.68
N ALA A 395 -15.55 11.53 3.21
CA ALA A 395 -15.42 11.26 1.78
C ALA A 395 -16.75 10.81 1.16
N LYS A 396 -17.53 9.99 1.87
CA LYS A 396 -18.88 9.58 1.46
C LYS A 396 -19.83 10.77 1.35
N ALA A 397 -19.80 11.70 2.31
CA ALA A 397 -20.69 12.85 2.35
C ALA A 397 -20.32 13.94 1.33
N SER A 398 -19.02 14.19 1.13
CA SER A 398 -18.50 15.26 0.26
C SER A 398 -18.22 14.83 -1.18
N HIS A 399 -18.23 13.53 -1.47
CA HIS A 399 -17.74 12.95 -2.73
C HIS A 399 -16.27 13.29 -3.05
N VAL A 400 -15.45 13.62 -2.03
CA VAL A 400 -14.02 13.92 -2.17
C VAL A 400 -13.19 13.01 -1.30
N GLN A 401 -12.27 12.25 -1.90
CA GLN A 401 -11.35 11.40 -1.15
C GLN A 401 -10.11 12.21 -0.73
N PHE A 402 -10.16 12.79 0.47
CA PHE A 402 -9.13 13.70 1.00
C PHE A 402 -7.76 13.05 1.16
N SER A 403 -7.70 11.77 1.47
CA SER A 403 -6.43 11.05 1.58
C SER A 403 -5.66 11.03 0.27
N VAL A 404 -6.35 10.90 -0.87
CA VAL A 404 -5.73 10.90 -2.20
C VAL A 404 -5.12 12.26 -2.51
N LEU A 405 -5.81 13.36 -2.16
CA LEU A 405 -5.25 14.71 -2.26
C LEU A 405 -4.00 14.86 -1.40
N ALA A 406 -4.03 14.37 -0.15
CA ALA A 406 -2.87 14.41 0.73
C ALA A 406 -1.68 13.61 0.16
N PHE A 407 -1.92 12.43 -0.38
CA PHE A 407 -0.88 11.61 -1.01
C PHE A 407 -0.33 12.27 -2.29
N ALA A 408 -1.18 12.89 -3.11
CA ALA A 408 -0.73 13.59 -4.31
C ALA A 408 0.16 14.80 -3.96
N VAL A 409 -0.23 15.59 -2.96
CA VAL A 409 0.58 16.73 -2.49
C VAL A 409 1.85 16.23 -1.80
N LEU A 410 1.77 15.17 -0.97
CA LEU A 410 2.94 14.54 -0.37
C LEU A 410 3.94 14.09 -1.44
N PHE A 411 3.45 13.45 -2.51
CA PHE A 411 4.28 13.04 -3.63
C PHE A 411 4.98 14.23 -4.31
N GLY A 412 4.25 15.33 -4.49
CA GLY A 412 4.83 16.59 -4.98
C GLY A 412 5.98 17.11 -4.10
N TRP A 413 5.80 17.10 -2.77
CA TRP A 413 6.85 17.48 -1.83
C TRP A 413 8.05 16.52 -1.85
N ILE A 414 7.81 15.20 -1.97
CA ILE A 414 8.89 14.22 -2.14
C ILE A 414 9.66 14.53 -3.43
N ARG A 415 8.96 14.84 -4.52
CA ARG A 415 9.59 15.20 -5.80
C ARG A 415 10.46 16.44 -5.69
N LEU A 416 10.03 17.46 -4.94
CA LEU A 416 10.85 18.64 -4.66
C LEU A 416 12.08 18.26 -3.82
N ALA A 417 11.91 17.48 -2.76
CA ALA A 417 13.00 17.00 -1.92
C ALA A 417 14.04 16.16 -2.68
N THR A 418 13.64 15.42 -3.72
CA THR A 418 14.59 14.68 -4.56
C THR A 418 15.47 15.59 -5.44
N ARG A 419 15.12 16.89 -5.60
CA ARG A 419 15.91 17.89 -6.30
C ARG A 419 16.90 18.63 -5.38
N GLU A 420 16.62 18.66 -4.07
CA GLU A 420 17.55 19.16 -3.07
C GLU A 420 18.71 18.17 -2.95
N GLY A 421 19.87 18.45 -3.51
CA GLY A 421 21.03 17.56 -3.56
C GLY A 421 21.43 16.91 -2.23
N PRO A 422 22.40 16.00 -2.21
CA PRO A 422 22.89 15.38 -0.97
C PRO A 422 23.38 16.48 -0.02
N SER A 423 23.08 16.36 1.28
CA SER A 423 23.61 17.30 2.31
C SER A 423 25.14 17.30 2.25
N LEU A 424 25.74 18.48 2.21
CA LEU A 424 27.20 18.69 2.25
C LEU A 424 27.89 18.09 3.51
N GLY A 425 27.13 17.49 4.45
CA GLY A 425 27.61 16.92 5.71
C GLY A 425 27.82 15.42 5.76
N TYR A 426 27.40 14.64 4.76
CA TYR A 426 27.63 13.19 4.76
C TYR A 426 28.86 12.85 3.89
N ARG A 427 30.06 13.16 4.39
CA ARG A 427 31.26 12.38 4.00
C ARG A 427 31.02 10.97 4.55
N ALA A 428 30.77 10.03 3.66
CA ALA A 428 30.74 8.60 4.01
C ALA A 428 32.06 8.29 4.73
N SER A 429 31.96 7.98 6.03
CA SER A 429 33.06 7.35 6.73
C SER A 429 33.36 6.01 6.04
N PRO A 430 34.59 5.73 5.62
CA PRO A 430 34.93 4.49 4.93
C PRO A 430 34.94 3.24 5.83
N ALA A 431 34.46 3.34 7.06
CA ALA A 431 34.52 2.23 8.03
C ALA A 431 33.10 1.79 8.40
N ALA A 432 32.52 0.90 7.60
CA ALA A 432 31.57 -0.16 7.98
C ALA A 432 31.26 -0.99 6.72
N ILE A 433 32.23 -1.79 6.32
CA ILE A 433 32.09 -2.99 5.49
C ILE A 433 31.50 -4.09 6.36
#